data_492790c7b30f23dffcdcf22fc2b657ed
#
_entry.id   492790c7b30f23dffcdcf22fc2b657ed
#
_cell.length_a   1.000
_cell.length_b   1.000
_cell.length_c   1.000
_cell.angle_alpha   90.00
_cell.angle_beta   90.00
_cell.angle_gamma   90.00
#
_symmetry.space_group_name_H-M   'P 1'
#
loop_
_entity.id
_entity.type
_entity.pdbx_description
1 polymer ?
#
loop_
_entity_poly.entity_id
_entity_poly.type
_entity_poly.pdbx_seq_one_letter_code
_entity_poly.pdbx_strand_id
1 'polypeptide(L)'
;MRIRTLLFLLMISATGFAQNEAIVQEGEIGISAGAAHYFGDLNNLSAINRPKPALGVFFRKQFGNYVALRLAGHYAEMGYADRLSKVEVQRRRNLDFETKVWEMSVQGDFNFFEFIPGSPYYFFTPYITLGFGTFSFDPFTFLDGQKYYLRKLGTEGQGSALYPDRKFYRTQAFSFPLGMGVKYNLGRNVNLGFEVTHRFTSTDYLDDVSTTFAGDAAFPQKTPGVNTPAFLLQDRSYETGPKIGETGKQRGFSEQKDQFVFAELTLSISFSSYRCANPR
;
A
#
# COMPACT_ATOMS: atom_id res chain seq x y z
N MET A 1 -13.05 6.43 34.91
CA MET A 1 -12.92 7.91 34.94
C MET A 1 -11.48 8.43 34.82
N ARG A 2 -10.44 7.64 35.12
CA ARG A 2 -9.03 8.12 35.15
C ARG A 2 -8.32 8.19 33.76
N ILE A 3 -8.71 7.40 32.79
CA ILE A 3 -8.07 7.39 31.44
C ILE A 3 -8.53 8.54 30.57
N ARG A 4 -9.79 8.97 30.66
CA ARG A 4 -10.32 10.11 29.90
C ARG A 4 -9.73 11.45 30.32
N THR A 5 -9.36 11.59 31.61
CA THR A 5 -8.73 12.79 32.16
C THR A 5 -7.25 12.89 31.73
N LEU A 6 -6.55 11.75 31.56
CA LEU A 6 -5.16 11.72 31.09
C LEU A 6 -5.04 12.11 29.60
N LEU A 7 -5.97 11.66 28.77
CA LEU A 7 -6.06 12.05 27.35
C LEU A 7 -6.38 13.53 27.16
N PHE A 8 -7.20 14.12 28.04
CA PHE A 8 -7.52 15.55 28.01
C PHE A 8 -6.34 16.43 28.44
N LEU A 9 -5.53 15.97 29.40
CA LEU A 9 -4.31 16.65 29.86
C LEU A 9 -3.17 16.60 28.82
N LEU A 10 -3.08 15.56 28.00
CA LEU A 10 -2.12 15.48 26.89
C LEU A 10 -2.45 16.44 25.73
N MET A 11 -3.73 16.78 25.54
CA MET A 11 -4.13 17.75 24.52
C MET A 11 -3.88 19.22 24.90
N ILE A 12 -3.78 19.53 26.20
CA ILE A 12 -3.60 20.91 26.68
C ILE A 12 -2.13 21.35 26.67
N SER A 13 -1.19 20.40 26.68
CA SER A 13 0.25 20.71 26.68
C SER A 13 0.82 21.07 25.31
N ALA A 14 0.03 21.04 24.23
CA ALA A 14 0.48 21.34 22.87
C ALA A 14 0.43 22.84 22.47
N THR A 15 0.05 23.74 23.35
CA THR A 15 -0.15 25.17 23.01
C THR A 15 1.00 26.09 23.34
N GLY A 16 2.21 25.58 23.55
CA GLY A 16 3.28 26.37 24.15
C GLY A 16 4.61 26.52 23.41
N PHE A 17 4.66 26.58 22.05
CA PHE A 17 5.88 27.00 21.35
C PHE A 17 5.58 27.72 20.04
N ALA A 18 5.02 28.95 20.16
CA ALA A 18 5.06 29.90 19.05
C ALA A 18 6.27 30.83 19.27
N GLN A 19 7.46 30.41 18.86
CA GLN A 19 8.62 31.31 18.81
C GLN A 19 8.68 31.94 17.42
N ASN A 20 8.95 33.25 17.40
CA ASN A 20 9.03 34.13 16.25
C ASN A 20 10.15 33.71 15.28
N GLU A 21 9.85 32.93 14.28
CA GLU A 21 10.74 32.71 13.14
C GLU A 21 10.39 33.71 12.03
N ALA A 22 11.39 34.44 11.54
CA ALA A 22 11.24 35.45 10.49
C ALA A 22 10.87 34.83 9.11
N ILE A 23 11.08 33.56 8.94
CA ILE A 23 10.70 32.78 7.74
C ILE A 23 9.79 31.64 8.17
N VAL A 24 8.52 31.70 7.76
CA VAL A 24 7.57 30.60 7.98
C VAL A 24 7.49 29.76 6.71
N GLN A 25 7.97 28.55 6.80
CA GLN A 25 7.78 27.56 5.76
C GLN A 25 6.30 27.14 5.76
N GLU A 26 5.52 27.51 4.73
CA GLU A 26 4.07 27.26 4.73
C GLU A 26 3.72 25.89 4.22
N GLY A 27 4.41 25.42 3.20
CA GLY A 27 4.11 24.13 2.63
C GLY A 27 4.98 23.72 1.47
N GLU A 28 4.68 22.56 0.95
CA GLU A 28 5.41 21.92 -0.14
C GLU A 28 4.40 21.14 -0.98
N ILE A 29 4.47 21.26 -2.30
CA ILE A 29 3.73 20.44 -3.25
C ILE A 29 4.73 19.65 -4.08
N GLY A 30 4.45 18.39 -4.32
CA GLY A 30 5.39 17.53 -5.05
C GLY A 30 4.73 16.35 -5.73
N ILE A 31 5.54 15.71 -6.53
CA ILE A 31 5.25 14.47 -7.23
C ILE A 31 6.25 13.40 -6.78
N SER A 32 5.85 12.15 -6.88
CA SER A 32 6.73 11.00 -6.67
C SER A 32 6.63 10.02 -7.83
N ALA A 33 7.73 9.33 -8.10
CA ALA A 33 7.80 8.27 -9.08
C ALA A 33 8.78 7.20 -8.61
N GLY A 34 8.41 5.93 -8.81
CA GLY A 34 9.22 4.82 -8.34
C GLY A 34 8.57 3.48 -8.58
N ALA A 35 8.71 2.61 -7.61
CA ALA A 35 8.22 1.25 -7.68
C ALA A 35 7.41 0.86 -6.45
N ALA A 36 6.39 0.02 -6.68
CA ALA A 36 5.63 -0.69 -5.67
C ALA A 36 5.95 -2.18 -5.71
N HIS A 37 5.90 -2.82 -4.55
CA HIS A 37 6.07 -4.26 -4.45
C HIS A 37 5.12 -4.86 -3.43
N TYR A 38 4.56 -6.02 -3.76
CA TYR A 38 3.59 -6.77 -2.97
C TYR A 38 4.27 -7.79 -2.05
N PHE A 39 3.71 -7.94 -0.84
CA PHE A 39 4.01 -9.00 0.13
C PHE A 39 2.70 -9.59 0.67
N GLY A 40 2.58 -10.91 0.67
CA GLY A 40 1.42 -11.65 1.12
C GLY A 40 1.49 -13.13 0.74
N ASP A 41 0.36 -13.79 0.55
CA ASP A 41 0.26 -15.24 0.37
C ASP A 41 1.01 -15.79 -0.85
N LEU A 42 1.11 -15.02 -1.95
CA LEU A 42 1.88 -15.41 -3.11
C LEU A 42 3.39 -15.10 -2.93
N ASN A 43 3.74 -14.14 -2.07
CA ASN A 43 5.12 -13.73 -1.78
C ASN A 43 5.43 -13.78 -0.28
N ASN A 44 5.26 -14.93 0.34
CA ASN A 44 5.45 -15.14 1.78
C ASN A 44 6.91 -15.09 2.23
N LEU A 45 7.87 -15.26 1.32
CA LEU A 45 9.31 -15.14 1.60
C LEU A 45 9.82 -13.70 1.45
N SER A 46 8.95 -12.73 1.23
CA SER A 46 9.29 -11.31 1.06
C SER A 46 10.36 -11.05 0.00
N ALA A 47 10.34 -11.82 -1.10
CA ALA A 47 11.29 -11.65 -2.19
C ALA A 47 10.99 -10.36 -2.97
N ILE A 48 11.99 -9.51 -3.17
CA ILE A 48 11.88 -8.29 -3.97
C ILE A 48 12.32 -8.60 -5.41
N ASN A 49 11.46 -9.22 -6.18
CA ASN A 49 11.79 -9.74 -7.52
C ASN A 49 10.78 -9.33 -8.61
N ARG A 50 9.71 -8.64 -8.26
CA ARG A 50 8.69 -8.15 -9.22
C ARG A 50 8.18 -6.74 -8.85
N PRO A 51 9.07 -5.73 -8.74
CA PRO A 51 8.62 -4.36 -8.57
C PRO A 51 7.85 -3.89 -9.80
N LYS A 52 6.81 -3.11 -9.61
CA LYS A 52 5.99 -2.49 -10.65
C LYS A 52 5.91 -0.97 -10.46
N PRO A 53 5.59 -0.19 -11.50
CA PRO A 53 5.61 1.26 -11.43
C PRO A 53 4.62 1.83 -10.40
N ALA A 54 5.06 2.89 -9.73
CA ALA A 54 4.27 3.70 -8.83
C ALA A 54 4.48 5.19 -9.12
N LEU A 55 3.41 5.96 -8.99
CA LEU A 55 3.39 7.40 -9.16
C LEU A 55 2.57 8.02 -8.03
N GLY A 56 2.96 9.20 -7.57
CA GLY A 56 2.23 9.90 -6.53
C GLY A 56 2.27 11.42 -6.69
N VAL A 57 1.36 12.05 -5.98
CA VAL A 57 1.31 13.50 -5.79
C VAL A 57 1.08 13.76 -4.30
N PHE A 58 1.68 14.81 -3.78
CA PHE A 58 1.48 15.16 -2.37
C PHE A 58 1.49 16.65 -2.12
N PHE A 59 0.79 17.02 -1.08
CA PHE A 59 0.87 18.32 -0.44
C PHE A 59 1.34 18.11 1.00
N ARG A 60 2.33 18.87 1.43
CA ARG A 60 2.89 18.83 2.78
C ARG A 60 2.79 20.19 3.44
N LYS A 61 2.10 20.29 4.56
CA LYS A 61 2.05 21.48 5.41
C LYS A 61 3.10 21.35 6.51
N GLN A 62 3.98 22.32 6.61
CA GLN A 62 5.02 22.36 7.65
C GLN A 62 4.48 22.97 8.94
N PHE A 63 4.89 22.43 10.07
CA PHE A 63 4.65 22.93 11.42
C PHE A 63 6.01 23.11 12.11
N GLY A 64 6.66 24.27 11.85
CA GLY A 64 8.06 24.48 12.20
C GLY A 64 9.01 23.69 11.30
N ASN A 65 10.25 23.47 11.75
CA ASN A 65 11.32 22.90 10.93
C ASN A 65 11.38 21.36 10.98
N TYR A 66 10.70 20.76 11.95
CA TYR A 66 10.83 19.32 12.24
C TYR A 66 9.59 18.49 11.92
N VAL A 67 8.39 19.08 11.99
CA VAL A 67 7.13 18.32 11.84
C VAL A 67 6.36 18.83 10.64
N ALA A 68 5.79 17.90 9.88
CA ALA A 68 4.86 18.24 8.80
C ALA A 68 3.69 17.26 8.75
N LEU A 69 2.58 17.72 8.21
CA LEU A 69 1.42 16.90 7.83
C LEU A 69 1.38 16.81 6.31
N ARG A 70 1.31 15.61 5.78
CA ARG A 70 1.29 15.33 4.35
C ARG A 70 -0.04 14.70 3.95
N LEU A 71 -0.68 15.25 2.94
CA LEU A 71 -1.76 14.61 2.21
C LEU A 71 -1.19 14.09 0.90
N ALA A 72 -1.39 12.79 0.61
CA ALA A 72 -0.82 12.16 -0.57
C ALA A 72 -1.84 11.29 -1.31
N GLY A 73 -1.71 11.27 -2.63
CA GLY A 73 -2.42 10.36 -3.52
C GLY A 73 -1.41 9.55 -4.33
N HIS A 74 -1.56 8.22 -4.38
CA HIS A 74 -0.69 7.33 -5.14
C HIS A 74 -1.49 6.46 -6.10
N TYR A 75 -0.90 6.21 -7.26
CA TYR A 75 -1.28 5.15 -8.17
C TYR A 75 -0.13 4.16 -8.27
N ALA A 76 -0.44 2.88 -8.17
CA ALA A 76 0.55 1.83 -8.37
C ALA A 76 -0.04 0.61 -9.07
N GLU A 77 0.79 -0.04 -9.85
CA GLU A 77 0.53 -1.40 -10.29
C GLU A 77 1.23 -2.37 -9.34
N MET A 78 0.59 -3.49 -9.04
CA MET A 78 1.15 -4.56 -8.21
C MET A 78 0.76 -5.90 -8.78
N GLY A 79 1.49 -6.92 -8.40
CA GLY A 79 1.17 -8.29 -8.74
C GLY A 79 2.31 -9.24 -8.43
N TYR A 80 1.96 -10.51 -8.31
CA TYR A 80 2.92 -11.57 -8.06
C TYR A 80 2.47 -12.87 -8.75
N ALA A 81 3.34 -13.85 -8.77
CA ALA A 81 3.04 -15.16 -9.34
C ALA A 81 3.82 -16.24 -8.60
N ASP A 82 3.15 -17.32 -8.26
CA ASP A 82 3.73 -18.47 -7.56
C ASP A 82 4.93 -19.10 -8.29
N ARG A 83 4.97 -19.02 -9.62
CA ARG A 83 6.12 -19.49 -10.41
C ARG A 83 7.45 -18.80 -10.07
N LEU A 84 7.39 -17.61 -9.42
CA LEU A 84 8.57 -16.87 -8.95
C LEU A 84 9.04 -17.32 -7.56
N SER A 85 8.24 -18.13 -6.86
CA SER A 85 8.56 -18.63 -5.53
C SER A 85 9.69 -19.66 -5.57
N LYS A 86 10.46 -19.71 -4.50
CA LYS A 86 11.44 -20.78 -4.25
C LYS A 86 10.80 -22.01 -3.59
N VAL A 87 9.56 -21.87 -3.09
CA VAL A 87 8.82 -22.95 -2.44
C VAL A 87 8.12 -23.81 -3.49
N GLU A 88 8.41 -25.11 -3.53
CA GLU A 88 7.88 -26.00 -4.54
C GLU A 88 6.36 -26.10 -4.53
N VAL A 89 5.74 -26.16 -3.35
CA VAL A 89 4.28 -26.21 -3.21
C VAL A 89 3.62 -24.97 -3.83
N GLN A 90 4.19 -23.78 -3.65
CA GLN A 90 3.69 -22.58 -4.29
C GLN A 90 3.85 -22.63 -5.81
N ARG A 91 5.01 -23.04 -6.32
CA ARG A 91 5.19 -23.22 -7.77
C ARG A 91 4.19 -24.22 -8.36
N ARG A 92 3.87 -25.28 -7.61
CA ARG A 92 2.84 -26.25 -7.99
C ARG A 92 1.43 -25.66 -7.95
N ARG A 93 1.12 -24.77 -6.98
CA ARG A 93 -0.17 -24.06 -6.88
C ARG A 93 -0.38 -23.14 -8.09
N ASN A 94 0.65 -22.50 -8.60
CA ASN A 94 0.75 -21.75 -9.84
C ASN A 94 -0.28 -20.59 -9.95
N LEU A 95 -0.68 -20.00 -8.84
CA LEU A 95 -1.54 -18.82 -8.85
C LEU A 95 -0.76 -17.58 -9.25
N ASP A 96 -1.43 -16.63 -9.87
CA ASP A 96 -0.91 -15.31 -10.16
C ASP A 96 -2.00 -14.26 -10.11
N PHE A 97 -1.61 -13.03 -9.82
CA PHE A 97 -2.50 -11.89 -9.87
C PHE A 97 -1.77 -10.63 -10.31
N GLU A 98 -2.56 -9.70 -10.79
CA GLU A 98 -2.20 -8.30 -10.99
C GLU A 98 -3.32 -7.41 -10.44
N THR A 99 -2.97 -6.25 -9.93
CA THR A 99 -3.94 -5.25 -9.46
C THR A 99 -3.42 -3.84 -9.69
N LYS A 100 -4.36 -2.90 -9.83
CA LYS A 100 -4.09 -1.47 -9.85
C LYS A 100 -4.61 -0.89 -8.54
N VAL A 101 -3.75 -0.16 -7.85
CA VAL A 101 -4.06 0.44 -6.55
C VAL A 101 -4.11 1.95 -6.69
N TRP A 102 -5.18 2.55 -6.15
CA TRP A 102 -5.32 3.98 -5.93
C TRP A 102 -5.41 4.20 -4.42
N GLU A 103 -4.45 4.92 -3.87
CA GLU A 103 -4.38 5.23 -2.44
C GLU A 103 -4.53 6.73 -2.21
N MET A 104 -5.27 7.09 -1.14
CA MET A 104 -5.23 8.42 -0.52
C MET A 104 -4.81 8.25 0.94
N SER A 105 -3.85 9.06 1.39
CA SER A 105 -3.31 8.96 2.74
C SER A 105 -3.03 10.31 3.37
N VAL A 106 -3.14 10.34 4.70
CA VAL A 106 -2.68 11.44 5.56
C VAL A 106 -1.53 10.90 6.38
N GLN A 107 -0.39 11.59 6.35
CA GLN A 107 0.84 11.15 6.99
C GLN A 107 1.47 12.29 7.78
N GLY A 108 2.04 11.98 8.94
CA GLY A 108 2.90 12.86 9.71
C GLY A 108 4.36 12.57 9.36
N ASP A 109 5.11 13.60 9.01
CA ASP A 109 6.54 13.52 8.75
C ASP A 109 7.30 14.16 9.91
N PHE A 110 8.36 13.49 10.38
CA PHE A 110 9.28 14.04 11.37
C PHE A 110 10.69 14.10 10.81
N ASN A 111 11.20 15.32 10.62
CA ASN A 111 12.56 15.58 10.17
C ASN A 111 13.53 15.46 11.35
N PHE A 112 14.64 14.73 11.16
CA PHE A 112 15.67 14.59 12.20
C PHE A 112 16.54 15.82 12.32
N PHE A 113 16.72 16.54 11.21
CA PHE A 113 17.47 17.79 11.17
C PHE A 113 16.55 18.93 10.76
N GLU A 114 16.93 20.12 11.15
CA GLU A 114 16.28 21.33 10.66
C GLU A 114 16.38 21.39 9.14
N PHE A 115 15.26 21.65 8.48
CA PHE A 115 15.19 21.71 7.02
C PHE A 115 14.55 23.01 6.57
N ILE A 116 15.35 23.88 5.94
CA ILE A 116 14.93 25.21 5.48
C ILE A 116 15.33 25.34 4.00
N PRO A 117 14.37 25.21 3.06
CA PRO A 117 14.62 25.38 1.64
C PRO A 117 15.24 26.75 1.33
N GLY A 118 16.30 26.74 0.51
CA GLY A 118 17.07 27.94 0.18
C GLY A 118 18.16 28.29 1.17
N SER A 119 18.25 27.62 2.32
CA SER A 119 19.35 27.79 3.26
C SER A 119 20.60 27.03 2.79
N PRO A 120 21.81 27.63 2.88
CA PRO A 120 23.04 26.90 2.57
C PRO A 120 23.47 25.93 3.68
N TYR A 121 22.87 26.00 4.87
CA TYR A 121 23.24 25.17 6.03
C TYR A 121 22.20 24.06 6.33
N TYR A 122 20.92 24.30 6.07
CA TYR A 122 19.80 23.42 6.45
C TYR A 122 19.13 22.80 5.22
N PHE A 123 19.93 22.31 4.28
CA PHE A 123 19.51 21.85 2.96
C PHE A 123 19.20 20.33 2.91
N PHE A 124 19.51 19.59 3.97
CA PHE A 124 19.36 18.13 4.02
C PHE A 124 18.72 17.66 5.32
N THR A 125 17.81 16.71 5.24
CA THR A 125 17.29 16.00 6.41
C THR A 125 16.86 14.59 6.07
N PRO A 126 17.22 13.57 6.88
CA PRO A 126 16.47 12.34 6.96
C PRO A 126 15.14 12.60 7.69
N TYR A 127 14.13 11.80 7.39
CA TYR A 127 12.85 11.87 8.07
C TYR A 127 12.21 10.50 8.20
N ILE A 128 11.31 10.36 9.15
CA ILE A 128 10.38 9.25 9.24
C ILE A 128 8.97 9.75 8.94
N THR A 129 8.15 8.85 8.42
CA THR A 129 6.75 9.12 8.13
C THR A 129 5.89 8.01 8.69
N LEU A 130 4.74 8.37 9.22
CA LEU A 130 3.70 7.44 9.63
C LEU A 130 2.33 8.03 9.33
N GLY A 131 1.34 7.17 9.06
CA GLY A 131 0.03 7.71 8.71
C GLY A 131 -1.07 6.66 8.59
N PHE A 132 -2.14 7.14 8.02
CA PHE A 132 -3.34 6.36 7.74
C PHE A 132 -3.83 6.68 6.33
N GLY A 133 -4.29 5.66 5.61
CA GLY A 133 -4.82 5.80 4.27
C GLY A 133 -5.96 4.84 3.97
N THR A 134 -6.56 5.07 2.84
CA THR A 134 -7.52 4.15 2.22
C THR A 134 -7.12 3.92 0.78
N PHE A 135 -7.30 2.71 0.29
CA PHE A 135 -6.96 2.36 -1.07
C PHE A 135 -8.02 1.47 -1.70
N SER A 136 -8.12 1.55 -3.02
CA SER A 136 -8.94 0.67 -3.84
C SER A 136 -8.07 -0.27 -4.66
N PHE A 137 -8.55 -1.50 -4.87
CA PHE A 137 -7.89 -2.55 -5.61
C PHE A 137 -8.92 -3.48 -6.24
N ASP A 138 -8.57 -4.17 -7.32
CA ASP A 138 -9.42 -5.19 -7.95
C ASP A 138 -8.52 -6.21 -8.65
N PRO A 139 -8.16 -7.33 -7.99
CA PRO A 139 -7.21 -8.29 -8.52
C PRO A 139 -7.77 -9.01 -9.75
N PHE A 140 -6.90 -9.19 -10.72
CA PHE A 140 -7.20 -9.89 -11.96
C PHE A 140 -6.02 -10.77 -12.39
N THR A 141 -6.32 -11.75 -13.24
CA THR A 141 -5.32 -12.57 -13.92
C THR A 141 -5.69 -12.76 -15.38
N PHE A 142 -4.82 -13.43 -16.12
CA PHE A 142 -5.09 -13.81 -17.51
C PHE A 142 -5.21 -15.33 -17.62
N LEU A 143 -6.21 -15.76 -18.40
CA LEU A 143 -6.40 -17.14 -18.83
C LEU A 143 -6.62 -17.12 -20.34
N ASP A 144 -5.78 -17.85 -21.11
CA ASP A 144 -5.83 -17.91 -22.56
C ASP A 144 -5.83 -16.51 -23.25
N GLY A 145 -5.05 -15.57 -22.67
CA GLY A 145 -4.96 -14.18 -23.17
C GLY A 145 -6.13 -13.28 -22.79
N GLN A 146 -7.18 -13.83 -22.18
CA GLN A 146 -8.32 -13.05 -21.71
C GLN A 146 -8.16 -12.65 -20.24
N LYS A 147 -8.51 -11.40 -19.91
CA LYS A 147 -8.45 -10.84 -18.55
C LYS A 147 -9.68 -11.21 -17.74
N TYR A 148 -9.47 -11.73 -16.52
CA TYR A 148 -10.51 -12.07 -15.56
C TYR A 148 -10.28 -11.39 -14.22
N TYR A 149 -11.30 -10.69 -13.71
CA TYR A 149 -11.31 -10.13 -12.36
C TYR A 149 -11.66 -11.24 -11.36
N LEU A 150 -10.70 -11.59 -10.49
CA LEU A 150 -10.75 -12.75 -9.62
C LEU A 150 -11.89 -12.68 -8.60
N ARG A 151 -12.09 -11.51 -7.99
CA ARG A 151 -13.19 -11.27 -7.05
C ARG A 151 -14.55 -11.68 -7.61
N LYS A 152 -14.82 -11.37 -8.89
CA LYS A 152 -16.11 -11.68 -9.53
C LYS A 152 -16.32 -13.17 -9.76
N LEU A 153 -15.24 -13.92 -9.79
CA LEU A 153 -15.27 -15.38 -9.99
C LEU A 153 -15.53 -16.14 -8.68
N GLY A 154 -15.23 -15.52 -7.52
CA GLY A 154 -15.40 -16.15 -6.23
C GLY A 154 -14.50 -17.38 -6.05
N THR A 155 -13.21 -17.24 -6.37
CA THR A 155 -12.21 -18.32 -6.47
C THR A 155 -12.04 -19.19 -5.22
N GLU A 156 -12.47 -18.69 -4.06
CA GLU A 156 -12.52 -19.45 -2.80
C GLU A 156 -13.95 -19.90 -2.42
N GLY A 157 -14.88 -19.93 -3.40
CA GLY A 157 -16.25 -20.35 -3.20
C GLY A 157 -17.18 -19.24 -2.69
N GLN A 158 -16.78 -17.98 -2.77
CA GLN A 158 -17.66 -16.86 -2.47
C GLN A 158 -18.87 -16.87 -3.43
N GLY A 159 -20.06 -16.78 -2.84
CA GLY A 159 -21.32 -16.86 -3.59
C GLY A 159 -21.78 -18.28 -3.97
N SER A 160 -21.04 -19.33 -3.59
CA SER A 160 -21.47 -20.72 -3.73
C SER A 160 -22.44 -21.11 -2.60
N ALA A 161 -23.46 -21.89 -2.93
CA ALA A 161 -24.38 -22.44 -1.94
C ALA A 161 -23.71 -23.40 -0.93
N LEU A 162 -22.56 -23.97 -1.28
CA LEU A 162 -21.74 -24.81 -0.38
C LEU A 162 -21.02 -24.02 0.70
N TYR A 163 -20.81 -22.73 0.49
CA TYR A 163 -20.09 -21.84 1.40
C TYR A 163 -20.87 -20.55 1.68
N PRO A 164 -22.03 -20.62 2.36
CA PRO A 164 -22.91 -19.46 2.57
C PRO A 164 -22.26 -18.35 3.39
N ASP A 165 -21.26 -18.69 4.21
CA ASP A 165 -20.52 -17.74 5.05
C ASP A 165 -19.37 -17.01 4.30
N ARG A 166 -18.93 -17.55 3.14
CA ARG A 166 -17.88 -16.91 2.33
C ARG A 166 -18.48 -15.81 1.46
N LYS A 167 -18.31 -14.58 1.91
CA LYS A 167 -18.81 -13.39 1.20
C LYS A 167 -17.74 -12.84 0.26
N PHE A 168 -18.18 -12.17 -0.81
CA PHE A 168 -17.28 -11.40 -1.65
C PHE A 168 -16.61 -10.29 -0.83
N TYR A 169 -15.29 -10.24 -0.86
CA TYR A 169 -14.51 -9.21 -0.15
C TYR A 169 -14.72 -7.82 -0.75
N ARG A 170 -14.40 -6.79 0.03
CA ARG A 170 -14.46 -5.40 -0.43
C ARG A 170 -13.21 -5.08 -1.25
N THR A 171 -13.38 -4.26 -2.29
CA THR A 171 -12.28 -3.74 -3.12
C THR A 171 -11.70 -2.44 -2.58
N GLN A 172 -12.06 -2.06 -1.37
CA GLN A 172 -11.52 -0.93 -0.63
C GLN A 172 -11.07 -1.40 0.74
N ALA A 173 -9.89 -0.95 1.15
CA ALA A 173 -9.28 -1.30 2.43
C ALA A 173 -8.51 -0.11 2.99
N PHE A 174 -8.12 -0.22 4.26
CA PHE A 174 -7.27 0.76 4.92
C PHE A 174 -5.81 0.36 4.80
N SER A 175 -4.94 1.38 4.76
CA SER A 175 -3.49 1.26 4.81
C SER A 175 -2.93 2.06 5.98
N PHE A 176 -1.83 1.56 6.55
CA PHE A 176 -1.07 2.23 7.60
C PHE A 176 0.36 2.40 7.10
N PRO A 177 0.65 3.52 6.40
CA PRO A 177 2.00 3.84 5.95
C PRO A 177 2.95 4.05 7.13
N LEU A 178 4.11 3.40 7.07
CA LEU A 178 5.26 3.63 7.94
C LEU A 178 6.51 3.61 7.07
N GLY A 179 7.36 4.61 7.19
CA GLY A 179 8.53 4.68 6.33
C GLY A 179 9.58 5.67 6.76
N MET A 180 10.59 5.76 5.93
CA MET A 180 11.70 6.68 6.08
C MET A 180 12.12 7.24 4.73
N GLY A 181 12.70 8.42 4.76
CA GLY A 181 13.21 9.05 3.56
C GLY A 181 14.27 10.09 3.86
N VAL A 182 14.79 10.64 2.80
CA VAL A 182 15.73 11.77 2.84
C VAL A 182 15.23 12.87 1.94
N LYS A 183 15.46 14.11 2.35
CA LYS A 183 15.17 15.31 1.56
C LYS A 183 16.46 16.10 1.36
N TYR A 184 16.64 16.62 0.16
CA TYR A 184 17.74 17.47 -0.22
C TYR A 184 17.21 18.67 -0.99
N ASN A 185 17.53 19.87 -0.54
CA ASN A 185 17.17 21.10 -1.25
C ASN A 185 18.21 21.37 -2.35
N LEU A 186 17.76 21.42 -3.59
CA LEU A 186 18.59 21.69 -4.77
C LEU A 186 18.91 23.19 -4.95
N GLY A 187 18.40 24.03 -4.08
CA GLY A 187 18.50 25.48 -4.12
C GLY A 187 17.14 26.15 -4.30
N ARG A 188 17.01 27.38 -3.82
CA ARG A 188 15.74 28.12 -3.76
C ARG A 188 14.66 27.25 -3.09
N ASN A 189 13.61 26.92 -3.82
CA ASN A 189 12.42 26.23 -3.30
C ASN A 189 12.28 24.80 -3.81
N VAL A 190 13.24 24.27 -4.58
CA VAL A 190 13.16 22.94 -5.19
C VAL A 190 13.82 21.89 -4.32
N ASN A 191 13.10 20.84 -4.00
CA ASN A 191 13.60 19.72 -3.20
C ASN A 191 13.55 18.42 -3.99
N LEU A 192 14.58 17.60 -3.80
CA LEU A 192 14.65 16.22 -4.24
C LEU A 192 14.58 15.33 -3.00
N GLY A 193 13.92 14.19 -3.09
CA GLY A 193 13.89 13.21 -2.01
C GLY A 193 13.90 11.79 -2.52
N PHE A 194 14.19 10.90 -1.60
CA PHE A 194 13.99 9.46 -1.76
C PHE A 194 13.27 8.93 -0.53
N GLU A 195 12.23 8.13 -0.73
CA GLU A 195 11.41 7.59 0.35
C GLU A 195 11.16 6.09 0.13
N VAL A 196 11.23 5.33 1.21
CA VAL A 196 10.75 3.95 1.26
C VAL A 196 9.67 3.86 2.33
N THR A 197 8.47 3.48 1.92
CA THR A 197 7.32 3.38 2.84
C THR A 197 6.63 2.04 2.70
N HIS A 198 6.47 1.37 3.81
CA HIS A 198 5.74 0.12 3.96
C HIS A 198 4.28 0.41 4.32
N ARG A 199 3.33 -0.26 3.67
CA ARG A 199 1.90 -0.18 3.95
C ARG A 199 1.44 -1.49 4.57
N PHE A 200 1.11 -1.44 5.86
CA PHE A 200 0.34 -2.49 6.52
C PHE A 200 -1.12 -2.31 6.12
N THR A 201 -1.81 -3.36 5.68
CA THR A 201 -3.19 -3.22 5.22
C THR A 201 -4.19 -3.94 6.12
N SER A 202 -5.46 -3.58 5.97
CA SER A 202 -6.57 -4.24 6.66
C SER A 202 -7.17 -5.41 5.87
N THR A 203 -6.68 -5.70 4.67
CA THR A 203 -7.18 -6.75 3.79
C THR A 203 -6.21 -7.91 3.66
N ASP A 204 -6.75 -9.06 3.33
CA ASP A 204 -6.05 -10.30 3.02
C ASP A 204 -6.43 -10.80 1.62
N TYR A 205 -6.98 -9.94 0.81
CA TYR A 205 -7.47 -10.27 -0.52
C TYR A 205 -6.90 -9.36 -1.61
N LEU A 206 -5.77 -8.72 -1.35
CA LEU A 206 -5.10 -7.91 -2.37
C LEU A 206 -4.69 -8.78 -3.57
N ASP A 207 -4.40 -10.05 -3.32
CA ASP A 207 -4.02 -11.08 -4.29
C ASP A 207 -5.13 -12.11 -4.60
N ASP A 208 -6.35 -11.95 -4.04
CA ASP A 208 -7.47 -12.91 -4.13
C ASP A 208 -7.22 -14.23 -3.41
N VAL A 209 -6.27 -14.31 -2.49
CA VAL A 209 -5.92 -15.52 -1.76
C VAL A 209 -5.95 -15.26 -0.26
N SER A 210 -6.69 -16.07 0.50
CA SER A 210 -6.84 -15.88 1.95
C SER A 210 -7.05 -17.19 2.72
N THR A 211 -7.94 -18.06 2.26
CA THR A 211 -8.46 -19.17 3.06
C THR A 211 -8.06 -20.54 2.50
N THR A 212 -9.04 -21.34 2.16
CA THR A 212 -8.86 -22.71 1.68
C THR A 212 -9.46 -22.89 0.30
N PHE A 213 -8.97 -23.87 -0.45
CA PHE A 213 -9.59 -24.30 -1.70
C PHE A 213 -11.04 -24.70 -1.46
N ALA A 214 -11.94 -24.18 -2.27
CA ALA A 214 -13.37 -24.51 -2.19
C ALA A 214 -13.69 -25.88 -2.81
N GLY A 215 -12.79 -26.36 -3.69
CA GLY A 215 -12.98 -27.60 -4.42
C GLY A 215 -13.91 -27.48 -5.62
N ASP A 216 -13.83 -28.45 -6.51
CA ASP A 216 -14.50 -28.43 -7.81
C ASP A 216 -16.03 -28.34 -7.70
N ALA A 217 -16.64 -28.93 -6.65
CA ALA A 217 -18.08 -28.88 -6.42
C ALA A 217 -18.63 -27.46 -6.19
N ALA A 218 -17.83 -26.53 -5.74
CA ALA A 218 -18.24 -25.14 -5.54
C ALA A 218 -18.40 -24.36 -6.87
N PHE A 219 -17.91 -24.91 -7.98
CA PHE A 219 -17.89 -24.27 -9.31
C PHE A 219 -18.62 -25.16 -10.34
N PRO A 220 -19.94 -25.31 -10.26
CA PRO A 220 -20.67 -26.19 -11.16
C PRO A 220 -20.52 -25.76 -12.63
N GLN A 221 -20.34 -26.77 -13.49
CA GLN A 221 -20.30 -26.56 -14.93
C GLN A 221 -21.72 -26.20 -15.42
N LYS A 222 -21.85 -25.08 -16.16
CA LYS A 222 -23.13 -24.73 -16.79
C LYS A 222 -23.45 -25.63 -18.00
N THR A 223 -22.40 -26.10 -18.67
CA THR A 223 -22.48 -27.03 -19.81
C THR A 223 -21.57 -28.22 -19.49
N PRO A 224 -22.06 -29.47 -19.61
CA PRO A 224 -21.24 -30.65 -19.36
C PRO A 224 -19.97 -30.65 -20.19
N GLY A 225 -18.82 -30.88 -19.54
CA GLY A 225 -17.51 -30.92 -20.19
C GLY A 225 -16.87 -29.57 -20.45
N VAL A 226 -17.56 -28.44 -20.16
CA VAL A 226 -16.99 -27.09 -20.34
C VAL A 226 -16.64 -26.47 -18.97
N ASN A 227 -15.37 -26.33 -18.70
CA ASN A 227 -14.87 -25.68 -17.49
C ASN A 227 -15.10 -24.18 -17.54
N THR A 228 -15.65 -23.61 -16.47
CA THR A 228 -15.81 -22.15 -16.34
C THR A 228 -14.48 -21.51 -15.95
N PRO A 229 -14.26 -20.21 -16.26
CA PRO A 229 -13.08 -19.49 -15.77
C PRO A 229 -12.91 -19.58 -14.24
N ALA A 230 -14.01 -19.54 -13.48
CA ALA A 230 -13.96 -19.69 -12.02
C ALA A 230 -13.42 -21.08 -11.61
N PHE A 231 -13.85 -22.15 -12.29
CA PHE A 231 -13.36 -23.50 -12.07
C PHE A 231 -11.86 -23.63 -12.38
N LEU A 232 -11.38 -23.01 -13.45
CA LEU A 232 -9.99 -23.10 -13.86
C LEU A 232 -9.07 -22.23 -12.98
N LEU A 233 -9.53 -21.03 -12.58
CA LEU A 233 -8.72 -20.06 -11.86
C LEU A 233 -8.73 -20.23 -10.33
N GLN A 234 -9.64 -21.05 -9.78
CA GLN A 234 -9.62 -21.39 -8.35
C GLN A 234 -8.38 -22.22 -7.96
N ASP A 235 -7.92 -23.08 -8.88
CA ASP A 235 -6.74 -23.93 -8.71
C ASP A 235 -6.05 -24.10 -10.06
N ARG A 236 -4.90 -23.47 -10.26
CA ARG A 236 -4.12 -23.51 -11.51
C ARG A 236 -3.04 -24.58 -11.50
N SER A 237 -3.01 -25.43 -10.50
CA SER A 237 -2.02 -26.51 -10.41
C SER A 237 -2.13 -27.53 -11.54
N TYR A 238 -3.28 -27.64 -12.20
CA TYR A 238 -3.47 -28.50 -13.38
C TYR A 238 -2.56 -28.11 -14.55
N GLU A 239 -2.10 -26.85 -14.63
CA GLU A 239 -1.16 -26.37 -15.64
C GLU A 239 0.28 -26.91 -15.41
N THR A 240 0.56 -27.35 -14.17
CA THR A 240 1.90 -27.78 -13.74
C THR A 240 1.97 -29.31 -13.42
N GLY A 241 0.86 -30.02 -13.52
CA GLY A 241 0.72 -31.46 -13.25
C GLY A 241 -0.63 -31.82 -12.61
N PRO A 242 -0.73 -32.90 -11.85
CA PRO A 242 -1.97 -33.27 -11.17
C PRO A 242 -2.45 -32.15 -10.24
N LYS A 243 -3.78 -31.95 -10.16
CA LYS A 243 -4.38 -30.96 -9.24
C LYS A 243 -3.98 -31.22 -7.79
N ILE A 244 -3.64 -30.14 -7.05
CA ILE A 244 -3.31 -30.19 -5.62
C ILE A 244 -4.34 -29.48 -4.74
N GLY A 245 -5.22 -28.66 -5.32
CA GLY A 245 -6.26 -27.90 -4.63
C GLY A 245 -7.44 -28.77 -4.25
N GLU A 246 -7.29 -29.58 -3.20
CA GLU A 246 -8.40 -30.36 -2.63
C GLU A 246 -9.26 -29.48 -1.72
N THR A 247 -10.56 -29.80 -1.67
CA THR A 247 -11.52 -29.11 -0.79
C THR A 247 -11.00 -29.02 0.65
N GLY A 248 -10.95 -27.81 1.21
CA GLY A 248 -10.52 -27.55 2.58
C GLY A 248 -9.01 -27.50 2.79
N LYS A 249 -8.17 -27.85 1.81
CA LYS A 249 -6.72 -27.61 1.89
C LYS A 249 -6.44 -26.11 1.87
N GLN A 250 -5.39 -25.70 2.54
CA GLN A 250 -4.94 -24.32 2.61
C GLN A 250 -4.63 -23.76 1.20
N ARG A 251 -5.26 -22.65 0.84
CA ARG A 251 -4.97 -21.86 -0.37
C ARG A 251 -4.16 -20.62 -0.02
N GLY A 252 -4.53 -19.94 1.07
CA GLY A 252 -3.86 -18.78 1.67
C GLY A 252 -3.73 -18.91 3.19
N PHE A 253 -3.32 -17.83 3.84
CA PHE A 253 -3.15 -17.75 5.30
C PHE A 253 -3.88 -16.53 5.86
N SER A 254 -5.14 -16.67 6.23
CA SER A 254 -6.07 -15.59 6.58
C SER A 254 -5.69 -14.74 7.80
N GLU A 255 -4.76 -15.20 8.63
CA GLU A 255 -4.29 -14.44 9.80
C GLU A 255 -3.28 -13.36 9.42
N GLN A 256 -2.54 -13.52 8.33
CA GLN A 256 -1.55 -12.57 7.84
C GLN A 256 -2.18 -11.67 6.77
N LYS A 257 -2.30 -10.37 7.07
CA LYS A 257 -2.81 -9.41 6.09
C LYS A 257 -1.76 -9.09 5.03
N ASP A 258 -2.23 -8.83 3.83
CA ASP A 258 -1.40 -8.38 2.72
C ASP A 258 -0.75 -7.04 3.00
N GLN A 259 0.42 -6.83 2.42
CA GLN A 259 1.22 -5.63 2.62
C GLN A 259 1.85 -5.22 1.29
N PHE A 260 2.27 -3.98 1.19
CA PHE A 260 3.05 -3.52 0.06
C PHE A 260 4.01 -2.40 0.45
N VAL A 261 5.05 -2.24 -0.34
CA VAL A 261 6.07 -1.22 -0.14
C VAL A 261 6.14 -0.31 -1.36
N PHE A 262 6.37 0.99 -1.12
CA PHE A 262 6.78 1.94 -2.15
C PHE A 262 8.23 2.34 -1.93
N ALA A 263 8.99 2.43 -3.02
CA ALA A 263 10.31 3.05 -3.06
C ALA A 263 10.28 4.10 -4.17
N GLU A 264 10.32 5.38 -3.80
CA GLU A 264 10.01 6.49 -4.70
C GLU A 264 11.04 7.61 -4.59
N LEU A 265 11.37 8.20 -5.74
CA LEU A 265 12.00 9.51 -5.83
C LEU A 265 10.91 10.58 -5.80
N THR A 266 11.14 11.66 -5.06
CA THR A 266 10.21 12.79 -4.95
C THR A 266 10.86 14.05 -5.48
N LEU A 267 10.09 14.84 -6.22
CA LEU A 267 10.46 16.20 -6.64
C LEU A 267 9.37 17.15 -6.15
N SER A 268 9.76 18.20 -5.45
CA SER A 268 8.79 19.11 -4.85
C SER A 268 9.24 20.57 -4.85
N ILE A 269 8.29 21.46 -4.70
CA ILE A 269 8.49 22.89 -4.59
C ILE A 269 7.92 23.35 -3.24
N SER A 270 8.77 23.97 -2.43
CA SER A 270 8.39 24.62 -1.18
C SER A 270 7.93 26.05 -1.45
N PHE A 271 6.95 26.49 -0.71
CA PHE A 271 6.53 27.88 -0.65
C PHE A 271 6.59 28.38 0.78
N SER A 272 7.14 29.58 0.95
CA SER A 272 7.33 30.24 2.23
C SER A 272 6.77 31.66 2.16
N SER A 273 6.18 32.14 3.24
CA SER A 273 5.85 33.55 3.40
C SER A 273 6.86 34.22 4.33
N TYR A 274 7.19 35.45 4.00
CA TYR A 274 7.95 36.31 4.90
C TYR A 274 6.98 37.01 5.85
N ARG A 275 7.09 36.75 7.15
CA ARG A 275 6.45 37.62 8.13
C ARG A 275 7.44 38.78 8.35
N CYS A 276 7.07 39.99 7.90
CA CYS A 276 7.77 41.20 8.32
C CYS A 276 7.74 41.27 9.85
N ALA A 277 8.90 41.41 10.48
CA ALA A 277 8.94 41.73 11.90
C ALA A 277 8.12 43.00 12.12
N ASN A 278 7.11 42.94 12.97
CA ASN A 278 6.31 44.12 13.30
C ASN A 278 7.21 45.11 13.98
N PRO A 279 7.48 46.30 13.41
CA PRO A 279 8.29 47.32 14.10
C PRO A 279 7.49 47.75 15.33
N ARG A 280 8.02 47.49 16.52
CA ARG A 280 7.54 48.10 17.75
C ARG A 280 8.10 49.47 17.86
#